data_948cfd0c2b083ec1c000b850721a2d3c
#
_entry.id   948cfd0c2b083ec1c000b850721a2d3c
#
_cell.length_a   1.000
_cell.length_b   1.000
_cell.length_c   1.000
_cell.angle_alpha   90.00
_cell.angle_beta   90.00
_cell.angle_gamma   90.00
#
_symmetry.space_group_name_H-M   'P 1'
#
loop_
_entity.id
_entity.type
_entity.pdbx_description
1 polymer ?
#
loop_
_entity_poly.entity_id
_entity_poly.type
_entity_poly.pdbx_seq_one_letter_code
_entity_poly.pdbx_strand_id
1 'polypeptide(L)'
;LPKGKKALARLAKLCPTDAGELAEGEIWVMADTGSTLNGINVAEHLPGLKHLVRPATPGTTGAECANGGTLDIDGELEVAGTIDGNLHCIPFKDMQVSLPIASMRHAIDKGSRLLIQKGGGTLTHLKTNTVIRLHERMGVYFFKMRVFPAQQQKKYQGKPAKPMTGFSRPE
;
A
#
# COMPACT_ATOMS: atom_id res chain seq x y z
N LEU A 1 25.72 -1.36 -12.67
CA LEU A 1 24.38 -2.00 -12.65
C LEU A 1 23.37 -1.05 -13.30
N PRO A 2 22.48 -1.57 -14.17
CA PRO A 2 21.35 -0.79 -14.66
C PRO A 2 20.58 -0.18 -13.50
N LYS A 3 20.06 1.05 -13.67
CA LYS A 3 19.37 1.78 -12.60
C LYS A 3 18.26 0.96 -11.91
N GLY A 4 17.57 0.10 -12.64
CA GLY A 4 16.54 -0.79 -12.10
C GLY A 4 17.06 -1.89 -11.17
N LYS A 5 18.25 -2.44 -11.44
CA LYS A 5 18.85 -3.49 -10.58
C LYS A 5 19.36 -2.93 -9.25
N LYS A 6 19.83 -1.68 -9.22
CA LYS A 6 20.21 -1.01 -7.97
C LYS A 6 18.99 -0.71 -7.09
N ALA A 7 17.88 -0.31 -7.69
CA ALA A 7 16.63 -0.09 -6.98
C ALA A 7 16.10 -1.39 -6.37
N LEU A 8 16.07 -2.49 -7.14
CA LEU A 8 15.65 -3.80 -6.64
C LEU A 8 16.53 -4.33 -5.50
N ALA A 9 17.86 -4.15 -5.59
CA ALA A 9 18.77 -4.55 -4.52
C ALA A 9 18.57 -3.72 -3.25
N ARG A 10 18.23 -2.42 -3.38
CA ARG A 10 17.90 -1.54 -2.26
C ARG A 10 16.56 -1.93 -1.62
N LEU A 11 15.57 -2.31 -2.44
CA LEU A 11 14.28 -2.82 -2.00
C LEU A 11 14.39 -4.10 -1.19
N ALA A 12 15.18 -5.08 -1.67
CA ALA A 12 15.43 -6.34 -0.97
C ALA A 12 16.07 -6.12 0.41
N LYS A 13 16.85 -5.05 0.60
CA LYS A 13 17.44 -4.68 1.88
C LYS A 13 16.47 -3.97 2.82
N LEU A 14 15.45 -3.29 2.29
CA LEU A 14 14.49 -2.52 3.09
C LEU A 14 13.31 -3.38 3.56
N CYS A 15 12.95 -4.42 2.82
CA CYS A 15 11.84 -5.29 3.23
C CYS A 15 12.21 -6.15 4.45
N PRO A 16 11.28 -6.32 5.40
CA PRO A 16 11.53 -7.15 6.58
C PRO A 16 11.80 -8.60 6.21
N THR A 17 12.93 -9.15 6.68
CA THR A 17 13.28 -10.56 6.45
C THR A 17 12.91 -11.47 7.61
N ASP A 18 12.80 -10.91 8.80
CA ASP A 18 12.44 -11.59 10.05
C ASP A 18 10.94 -11.92 10.16
N ALA A 19 10.10 -11.30 9.35
CA ALA A 19 8.68 -11.63 9.23
C ALA A 19 8.40 -12.77 8.23
N GLY A 20 9.44 -13.44 7.73
CA GLY A 20 9.36 -14.54 6.77
C GLY A 20 9.42 -14.11 5.31
N GLU A 21 9.60 -15.08 4.43
CA GLU A 21 9.53 -14.85 2.99
C GLU A 21 8.09 -14.57 2.54
N LEU A 22 7.95 -13.81 1.45
CA LEU A 22 6.66 -13.57 0.83
C LEU A 22 6.17 -14.85 0.15
N ALA A 23 4.94 -15.27 0.45
CA ALA A 23 4.24 -16.28 -0.32
C ALA A 23 3.69 -15.69 -1.62
N GLU A 24 3.27 -16.56 -2.53
CA GLU A 24 2.61 -16.11 -3.75
C GLU A 24 1.40 -15.23 -3.45
N GLY A 25 1.30 -14.09 -4.12
CA GLY A 25 0.23 -13.12 -3.91
C GLY A 25 0.43 -12.17 -2.72
N GLU A 26 1.51 -12.30 -1.98
CA GLU A 26 1.83 -11.38 -0.89
C GLU A 26 2.74 -10.24 -1.36
N ILE A 27 2.52 -9.05 -0.81
CA ILE A 27 3.36 -7.87 -1.02
C ILE A 27 3.68 -7.19 0.31
N TRP A 28 4.86 -6.59 0.37
CA TRP A 28 5.18 -5.63 1.42
C TRP A 28 4.70 -4.24 1.02
N VAL A 29 4.01 -3.56 1.93
CA VAL A 29 3.55 -2.19 1.76
C VAL A 29 4.22 -1.32 2.81
N MET A 30 4.85 -0.25 2.38
CA MET A 30 5.50 0.71 3.27
C MET A 30 4.46 1.63 3.91
N ALA A 31 4.47 1.70 5.24
CA ALA A 31 3.69 2.66 5.99
C ALA A 31 4.44 4.01 5.99
N ASP A 32 3.98 4.95 5.17
CA ASP A 32 4.66 6.21 4.93
C ASP A 32 3.92 7.38 5.60
N THR A 33 4.56 7.99 6.59
CA THR A 33 4.04 9.17 7.30
C THR A 33 4.16 10.46 6.49
N GLY A 34 5.04 10.48 5.50
CA GLY A 34 5.28 11.65 4.64
C GLY A 34 4.43 11.68 3.37
N SER A 35 3.72 10.59 3.07
CA SER A 35 2.90 10.51 1.85
C SER A 35 1.46 10.93 2.11
N THR A 36 0.87 11.66 1.16
CA THR A 36 -0.55 11.99 1.15
C THR A 36 -1.38 11.04 0.29
N LEU A 37 -0.73 10.16 -0.47
CA LEU A 37 -1.35 9.22 -1.39
C LEU A 37 -0.89 7.79 -1.12
N ASN A 38 -1.78 6.83 -1.37
CA ASN A 38 -1.39 5.43 -1.52
C ASN A 38 -0.91 5.24 -2.96
N GLY A 39 0.28 4.70 -3.16
CA GLY A 39 0.88 4.52 -4.48
C GLY A 39 1.44 3.13 -4.69
N ILE A 40 1.30 2.61 -5.88
CA ILE A 40 1.86 1.32 -6.28
C ILE A 40 2.19 1.34 -7.77
N ASN A 41 3.28 0.70 -8.17
CA ASN A 41 3.55 0.40 -9.56
C ASN A 41 2.89 -0.94 -9.90
N VAL A 42 1.69 -0.90 -10.47
CA VAL A 42 0.89 -2.11 -10.70
C VAL A 42 1.58 -3.06 -11.67
N ALA A 43 2.20 -2.55 -12.72
CA ALA A 43 2.91 -3.39 -13.69
C ALA A 43 4.08 -4.15 -13.07
N GLU A 44 4.73 -3.57 -12.06
CA GLU A 44 5.89 -4.17 -11.39
C GLU A 44 5.48 -5.04 -10.20
N HIS A 45 4.59 -4.55 -9.34
CA HIS A 45 4.26 -5.23 -8.08
C HIS A 45 3.08 -6.18 -8.18
N LEU A 46 2.10 -5.88 -9.03
CA LEU A 46 0.88 -6.66 -9.22
C LEU A 46 0.55 -6.80 -10.71
N PRO A 47 1.44 -7.39 -11.52
CA PRO A 47 1.25 -7.44 -12.99
C PRO A 47 -0.04 -8.15 -13.41
N GLY A 48 -0.49 -9.14 -12.65
CA GLY A 48 -1.76 -9.83 -12.89
C GLY A 48 -3.01 -8.95 -12.73
N LEU A 49 -2.89 -7.77 -12.15
CA LEU A 49 -3.98 -6.82 -11.96
C LEU A 49 -3.92 -5.61 -12.90
N LYS A 50 -2.91 -5.52 -13.77
CA LYS A 50 -2.72 -4.35 -14.64
C LYS A 50 -3.95 -4.06 -15.51
N HIS A 51 -4.63 -5.07 -15.98
CA HIS A 51 -5.86 -4.93 -16.79
C HIS A 51 -7.06 -4.34 -16.02
N LEU A 52 -7.01 -4.29 -14.71
CA LEU A 52 -8.05 -3.70 -13.86
C LEU A 52 -7.81 -2.23 -13.55
N VAL A 53 -6.64 -1.69 -13.89
CA VAL A 53 -6.31 -0.27 -13.67
C VAL A 53 -7.25 0.61 -14.50
N ARG A 54 -7.90 1.56 -13.84
CA ARG A 54 -8.79 2.53 -14.47
C ARG A 54 -8.04 3.84 -14.72
N PRO A 55 -8.52 4.67 -15.67
CA PRO A 55 -7.99 6.03 -15.82
C PRO A 55 -8.04 6.80 -14.50
N ALA A 56 -7.04 7.65 -14.26
CA ALA A 56 -7.03 8.51 -13.08
C ALA A 56 -8.25 9.44 -13.06
N THR A 57 -8.75 9.74 -11.87
CA THR A 57 -9.87 10.66 -11.69
C THR A 57 -9.53 12.02 -12.30
N PRO A 58 -10.43 12.64 -13.10
CA PRO A 58 -10.19 13.97 -13.67
C PRO A 58 -9.81 14.99 -12.60
N GLY A 59 -8.84 15.85 -12.89
CA GLY A 59 -8.32 16.84 -11.95
C GLY A 59 -7.25 16.29 -10.98
N THR A 60 -6.95 15.01 -11.03
CA THR A 60 -5.84 14.42 -10.28
C THR A 60 -4.53 14.84 -10.94
N THR A 61 -3.72 15.63 -10.25
CA THR A 61 -2.37 16.01 -10.68
C THR A 61 -1.35 15.00 -10.18
N GLY A 62 -0.13 15.05 -10.70
CA GLY A 62 0.96 14.20 -10.25
C GLY A 62 1.23 14.31 -8.75
N ALA A 63 1.85 13.30 -8.18
CA ALA A 63 2.29 13.29 -6.79
C ALA A 63 3.64 14.01 -6.65
N GLU A 64 3.77 14.84 -5.62
CA GLU A 64 5.03 15.50 -5.30
C GLU A 64 5.90 14.58 -4.45
N CYS A 65 7.17 14.45 -4.84
CA CYS A 65 8.16 13.69 -4.10
C CYS A 65 8.89 14.57 -3.09
N ALA A 66 9.49 13.95 -2.07
CA ALA A 66 10.26 14.65 -1.03
C ALA A 66 11.44 15.47 -1.58
N ASN A 67 11.97 15.11 -2.75
CA ASN A 67 13.05 15.83 -3.43
C ASN A 67 12.58 16.99 -4.32
N GLY A 68 11.28 17.34 -4.30
CA GLY A 68 10.68 18.38 -5.14
C GLY A 68 10.32 17.92 -6.56
N GLY A 69 10.63 16.68 -6.93
CA GLY A 69 10.18 16.08 -8.19
C GLY A 69 8.72 15.69 -8.16
N THR A 70 8.12 15.45 -9.33
CA THR A 70 6.74 14.98 -9.46
C THR A 70 6.71 13.60 -10.10
N LEU A 71 5.76 12.76 -9.68
CA LEU A 71 5.43 11.50 -10.31
C LEU A 71 4.05 11.60 -10.94
N ASP A 72 3.94 11.12 -12.18
CA ASP A 72 2.63 11.05 -12.85
C ASP A 72 1.76 9.98 -12.20
N ILE A 73 0.47 10.27 -12.12
CA ILE A 73 -0.55 9.29 -11.75
C ILE A 73 -1.12 8.71 -13.03
N ASP A 74 -0.77 7.45 -13.31
CA ASP A 74 -1.11 6.77 -14.57
C ASP A 74 -2.51 6.15 -14.54
N GLY A 75 -3.05 5.96 -13.37
CA GLY A 75 -4.37 5.35 -13.17
C GLY A 75 -4.67 5.11 -11.71
N GLU A 76 -5.72 4.36 -11.44
CA GLU A 76 -6.12 4.00 -10.08
C GLU A 76 -6.71 2.60 -10.03
N LEU A 77 -6.57 1.96 -8.89
CA LEU A 77 -6.98 0.58 -8.64
C LEU A 77 -7.26 0.37 -7.16
N GLU A 78 -8.42 -0.17 -6.84
CA GLU A 78 -8.67 -0.72 -5.51
C GLU A 78 -8.06 -2.11 -5.42
N VAL A 79 -7.24 -2.35 -4.41
CA VAL A 79 -6.61 -3.65 -4.18
C VAL A 79 -7.21 -4.28 -2.92
N ALA A 80 -7.96 -5.34 -3.10
CA ALA A 80 -8.54 -6.11 -2.00
C ALA A 80 -7.64 -7.28 -1.62
N GLY A 81 -7.63 -7.59 -0.34
CA GLY A 81 -6.86 -8.69 0.20
C GLY A 81 -6.99 -8.77 1.71
N THR A 82 -6.13 -9.54 2.33
CA THR A 82 -6.09 -9.66 3.78
C THR A 82 -4.79 -9.10 4.36
N ILE A 83 -4.92 -8.45 5.50
CA ILE A 83 -3.80 -7.98 6.31
C ILE A 83 -4.05 -8.50 7.73
N ASP A 84 -3.11 -9.29 8.26
CA ASP A 84 -3.26 -9.94 9.57
C ASP A 84 -4.61 -10.69 9.71
N GLY A 85 -5.05 -11.35 8.64
CA GLY A 85 -6.28 -12.14 8.60
C GLY A 85 -7.58 -11.33 8.39
N ASN A 86 -7.52 -10.01 8.36
CA ASN A 86 -8.68 -9.14 8.15
C ASN A 86 -8.76 -8.66 6.71
N LEU A 87 -9.97 -8.57 6.19
CA LEU A 87 -10.24 -8.07 4.85
C LEU A 87 -10.02 -6.55 4.77
N HIS A 88 -9.23 -6.13 3.82
CA HIS A 88 -8.99 -4.71 3.51
C HIS A 88 -9.07 -4.46 2.00
N CYS A 89 -9.40 -3.23 1.66
CA CYS A 89 -9.33 -2.74 0.30
C CYS A 89 -8.62 -1.39 0.30
N ILE A 90 -7.48 -1.32 -0.36
CA ILE A 90 -6.66 -0.11 -0.40
C ILE A 90 -6.83 0.56 -1.75
N PRO A 91 -7.30 1.81 -1.80
CA PRO A 91 -7.36 2.57 -3.05
C PRO A 91 -5.98 3.11 -3.41
N PHE A 92 -5.31 2.45 -4.34
CA PHE A 92 -4.00 2.86 -4.83
C PHE A 92 -4.10 3.74 -6.08
N LYS A 93 -3.15 4.67 -6.20
CA LYS A 93 -2.82 5.31 -7.46
C LYS A 93 -1.71 4.50 -8.14
N ASP A 94 -1.88 4.23 -9.45
CA ASP A 94 -0.83 3.58 -10.25
C ASP A 94 0.23 4.61 -10.59
N MET A 95 1.43 4.41 -10.08
CA MET A 95 2.53 5.37 -10.13
C MET A 95 3.86 4.64 -10.25
N GLN A 96 4.87 5.32 -10.78
CA GLN A 96 6.23 4.79 -10.90
C GLN A 96 7.00 4.83 -9.56
N VAL A 97 6.41 4.26 -8.51
CA VAL A 97 7.06 4.10 -7.21
C VAL A 97 7.83 2.79 -7.15
N SER A 98 8.92 2.78 -6.41
CA SER A 98 9.76 1.59 -6.27
C SER A 98 9.23 0.60 -5.24
N LEU A 99 8.37 1.04 -4.32
CA LEU A 99 7.68 0.24 -3.31
C LEU A 99 6.21 0.60 -3.27
N PRO A 100 5.31 -0.35 -3.00
CA PRO A 100 3.96 -0.01 -2.60
C PRO A 100 3.98 0.86 -1.34
N ILE A 101 3.22 1.95 -1.36
CA ILE A 101 3.17 2.95 -0.30
C ILE A 101 1.73 3.10 0.19
N ALA A 102 1.53 2.99 1.50
CA ALA A 102 0.28 3.36 2.15
C ALA A 102 0.48 4.64 2.96
N SER A 103 -0.37 5.63 2.72
CA SER A 103 -0.34 6.91 3.43
C SER A 103 -0.85 6.73 4.86
N MET A 104 0.02 6.91 5.83
CA MET A 104 -0.37 6.89 7.24
C MET A 104 -1.17 8.13 7.61
N ARG A 105 -0.89 9.25 6.97
CA ARG A 105 -1.69 10.47 7.15
C ARG A 105 -3.14 10.26 6.74
N HIS A 106 -3.36 9.63 5.60
CA HIS A 106 -4.71 9.29 5.15
C HIS A 106 -5.42 8.36 6.15
N ALA A 107 -4.71 7.35 6.65
CA ALA A 107 -5.24 6.44 7.65
C ALA A 107 -5.62 7.16 8.96
N ILE A 108 -4.77 8.06 9.44
CA ILE A 108 -5.03 8.86 10.66
C ILE A 108 -6.22 9.78 10.45
N ASP A 109 -6.31 10.46 9.31
CA ASP A 109 -7.43 11.35 8.98
C ASP A 109 -8.77 10.59 8.90
N LYS A 110 -8.73 9.28 8.61
CA LYS A 110 -9.88 8.38 8.57
C LYS A 110 -10.20 7.68 9.90
N GLY A 111 -9.54 8.06 10.97
CA GLY A 111 -9.85 7.58 12.32
C GLY A 111 -8.96 6.46 12.85
N SER A 112 -7.78 6.30 12.28
CA SER A 112 -6.79 5.35 12.78
C SER A 112 -5.75 6.02 13.68
N ARG A 113 -5.20 5.22 14.58
CA ARG A 113 -4.07 5.60 15.44
C ARG A 113 -2.84 4.81 15.03
N LEU A 114 -1.76 5.53 14.73
CA LEU A 114 -0.45 4.96 14.46
C LEU A 114 0.38 4.97 15.75
N LEU A 115 0.84 3.80 16.16
CA LEU A 115 1.76 3.64 17.28
C LEU A 115 3.07 3.06 16.77
N ILE A 116 4.15 3.79 16.94
CA ILE A 116 5.50 3.37 16.58
C ILE A 116 6.30 3.19 17.87
N GLN A 117 6.99 2.06 17.96
CA GLN A 117 7.85 1.75 19.10
C GLN A 117 9.05 0.93 18.64
N LYS A 118 9.99 0.68 19.52
CA LYS A 118 11.17 -0.11 19.20
C LYS A 118 10.77 -1.47 18.64
N GLY A 119 11.26 -1.81 17.44
CA GLY A 119 11.06 -3.09 16.78
C GLY A 119 9.76 -3.23 15.98
N GLY A 120 8.90 -2.20 15.96
CA GLY A 120 7.67 -2.29 15.16
C GLY A 120 6.64 -1.25 15.52
N GLY A 121 5.38 -1.58 15.24
CA GLY A 121 4.27 -0.68 15.53
C GLY A 121 2.93 -1.31 15.18
N THR A 122 1.90 -0.50 15.35
CA THR A 122 0.52 -0.88 14.99
C THR A 122 -0.23 0.30 14.39
N LEU A 123 -1.12 -0.02 13.47
CA LEU A 123 -2.12 0.91 12.97
C LEU A 123 -3.49 0.37 13.39
N THR A 124 -4.18 1.09 14.26
CA THR A 124 -5.46 0.65 14.83
C THR A 124 -6.57 1.59 14.39
N HIS A 125 -7.62 1.04 13.76
CA HIS A 125 -8.83 1.81 13.48
C HIS A 125 -9.67 1.88 14.75
N LEU A 126 -9.84 3.08 15.30
CA LEU A 126 -10.42 3.27 16.65
C LEU A 126 -11.89 2.85 16.74
N LYS A 127 -12.64 2.98 15.66
CA LYS A 127 -14.06 2.62 15.62
C LYS A 127 -14.30 1.11 15.63
N THR A 128 -13.45 0.34 14.94
CA THR A 128 -13.62 -1.11 14.77
C THR A 128 -12.64 -1.94 15.60
N ASN A 129 -11.65 -1.31 16.21
CA ASN A 129 -10.50 -1.95 16.86
C ASN A 129 -9.73 -2.92 15.95
N THR A 130 -9.82 -2.74 14.66
CA THR A 130 -9.02 -3.51 13.70
C THR A 130 -7.58 -3.04 13.74
N VAL A 131 -6.65 -3.98 13.91
CA VAL A 131 -5.22 -3.71 14.08
C VAL A 131 -4.44 -4.28 12.91
N ILE A 132 -3.58 -3.46 12.33
CA ILE A 132 -2.55 -3.88 11.39
C ILE A 132 -1.21 -3.81 12.11
N ARG A 133 -0.47 -4.92 12.12
CA ARG A 133 0.88 -4.97 12.67
C ARG A 133 1.88 -4.39 11.68
N LEU A 134 2.74 -3.50 12.18
CA LEU A 134 3.82 -2.92 11.40
C LEU A 134 5.16 -3.55 11.81
N HIS A 135 5.93 -3.95 10.81
CA HIS A 135 7.26 -4.56 10.96
C HIS A 135 8.31 -3.50 10.63
N GLU A 136 9.30 -3.34 11.49
CA GLU A 136 10.35 -2.35 11.31
C GLU A 136 11.57 -2.98 10.61
N ARG A 137 12.13 -2.27 9.65
CA ARG A 137 13.41 -2.57 9.04
C ARG A 137 14.16 -1.28 8.75
N MET A 138 15.30 -1.09 9.39
CA MET A 138 16.18 0.07 9.18
C MET A 138 15.43 1.42 9.33
N GLY A 139 14.55 1.52 10.32
CA GLY A 139 13.76 2.72 10.58
C GLY A 139 12.55 2.93 9.65
N VAL A 140 12.28 1.97 8.79
CA VAL A 140 11.12 1.99 7.88
C VAL A 140 10.13 0.92 8.32
N TYR A 141 8.83 1.22 8.25
CA TYR A 141 7.77 0.35 8.74
C TYR A 141 6.96 -0.20 7.58
N PHE A 142 6.61 -1.48 7.67
CA PHE A 142 5.92 -2.21 6.61
C PHE A 142 4.80 -3.07 7.19
N PHE A 143 3.77 -3.30 6.40
CA PHE A 143 2.85 -4.41 6.63
C PHE A 143 2.80 -5.33 5.42
N LYS A 144 2.42 -6.58 5.65
CA LYS A 144 2.29 -7.59 4.61
C LYS A 144 0.83 -7.75 4.24
N MET A 145 0.53 -7.65 2.95
CA MET A 145 -0.80 -7.82 2.41
C MET A 145 -0.84 -9.04 1.49
N ARG A 146 -1.80 -9.91 1.72
CA ARG A 146 -2.11 -11.01 0.80
C ARG A 146 -3.18 -10.54 -0.18
N VAL A 147 -2.77 -10.32 -1.40
CA VAL A 147 -3.62 -9.76 -2.46
C VAL A 147 -4.47 -10.86 -3.08
N PHE A 148 -5.77 -10.61 -3.25
CA PHE A 148 -6.65 -11.56 -3.94
C PHE A 148 -6.34 -11.64 -5.43
N PRO A 149 -6.55 -12.82 -6.06
CA PRO A 149 -6.42 -12.97 -7.52
C PRO A 149 -7.37 -12.06 -8.28
N ALA A 150 -7.05 -11.80 -9.55
CA ALA A 150 -7.81 -10.88 -10.41
C ALA A 150 -9.32 -11.15 -10.45
N GLN A 151 -9.73 -12.42 -10.47
CA GLN A 151 -11.16 -12.76 -10.46
C GLN A 151 -11.89 -12.28 -9.22
N GLN A 152 -11.24 -12.36 -8.04
CA GLN A 152 -11.82 -11.86 -6.80
C GLN A 152 -11.76 -10.33 -6.71
N GLN A 153 -10.79 -9.70 -7.37
CA GLN A 153 -10.66 -8.23 -7.37
C GLN A 153 -11.83 -7.53 -8.07
N LYS A 154 -12.41 -8.13 -9.09
CA LYS A 154 -13.45 -7.51 -9.93
C LYS A 154 -14.64 -7.02 -9.12
N LYS A 155 -15.05 -7.76 -8.11
CA LYS A 155 -16.21 -7.39 -7.27
C LYS A 155 -15.96 -6.18 -6.35
N TYR A 156 -14.72 -5.76 -6.19
CA TYR A 156 -14.34 -4.63 -5.33
C TYR A 156 -14.06 -3.35 -6.10
N GLN A 157 -13.94 -3.41 -7.43
CA GLN A 157 -13.56 -2.25 -8.22
C GLN A 157 -14.69 -1.22 -8.30
N GLY A 158 -14.34 0.07 -8.07
CA GLY A 158 -15.27 1.18 -8.17
C GLY A 158 -16.37 1.23 -7.11
N LYS A 159 -16.34 0.37 -6.10
CA LYS A 159 -17.33 0.36 -5.04
C LYS A 159 -16.88 1.24 -3.87
N PRO A 160 -17.80 2.06 -3.32
CA PRO A 160 -17.50 2.73 -2.06
C PRO A 160 -17.26 1.68 -0.99
N ALA A 161 -16.24 1.89 -0.19
CA ALA A 161 -15.91 0.99 0.89
C ALA A 161 -15.86 1.75 2.21
N LYS A 162 -16.26 1.10 3.30
CA LYS A 162 -16.16 1.69 4.63
C LYS A 162 -14.70 1.77 5.05
N PRO A 163 -14.23 2.92 5.53
CA PRO A 163 -12.87 3.04 6.02
C PRO A 163 -12.66 2.11 7.23
N MET A 164 -11.59 1.34 7.18
CA MET A 164 -11.11 0.54 8.29
C MET A 164 -9.60 0.68 8.36
N THR A 165 -9.04 1.08 9.50
CA THR A 165 -7.63 1.45 9.65
C THR A 165 -7.16 2.56 8.69
N GLY A 166 -8.08 3.39 8.17
CA GLY A 166 -7.81 4.40 7.14
C GLY A 166 -7.73 3.85 5.73
N PHE A 167 -7.90 2.54 5.56
CA PHE A 167 -8.09 1.87 4.28
C PHE A 167 -9.55 1.51 4.11
N SER A 168 -9.97 1.35 2.87
CA SER A 168 -11.35 0.97 2.57
C SER A 168 -11.56 -0.51 2.86
N ARG A 169 -12.72 -0.84 3.45
CA ARG A 169 -13.16 -2.22 3.60
C ARG A 169 -14.39 -2.46 2.71
N PRO A 170 -14.38 -3.47 1.85
CA PRO A 170 -15.56 -3.84 1.08
C PRO A 170 -16.66 -4.38 2.02
N GLU A 171 -17.87 -4.02 1.74
CA GLU A 171 -19.05 -4.61 2.39
C GLU A 171 -19.35 -5.99 1.85
#